data_ac9388fc0c16cc959670fe46146efb2e
#
_entry.id   ac9388fc0c16cc959670fe46146efb2e
#
_cell.length_a   1.000
_cell.length_b   1.000
_cell.length_c   1.000
_cell.angle_alpha   90.00
_cell.angle_beta   90.00
_cell.angle_gamma   90.00
#
_symmetry.space_group_name_H-M   'P 1'
#
loop_
_entity.id
_entity.type
_entity.pdbx_description
1 polymer ?
#
loop_
_entity_poly.entity_id
_entity_poly.type
_entity_poly.pdbx_seq_one_letter_code
_entity_poly.pdbx_strand_id
1 'polypeptide(L)'
;IPRFTNKEDLLKNKEIELVLIADIPVKRAALAIECMNAGKDVMLDKPGCTTLEQLKEIENTAKKTGKIFSIDFSERFEVPSVQAAYDLIQAGEIGDVVQTIGMGPHRLNIHTRPDWFFDYDQYGGILCDIASHQIDQFLFFTGSKNVEIINSSTGNFSNPDHNKFEDFGEILIHGDKGRGYIRVDWYTPDALPNWGDGRLTILGTKGYIELRKYVDLVGREGTDHLFLVNNKKYEYKNASKE
;
A
#
# COMPACT_ATOMS: atom_id res chain seq x y z
N ILE A 1 26.35 -4.46 -14.89
CA ILE A 1 25.97 -3.60 -13.75
C ILE A 1 27.00 -3.84 -12.64
N PRO A 2 27.69 -2.81 -12.13
CA PRO A 2 28.64 -2.95 -11.05
C PRO A 2 27.94 -3.50 -9.79
N ARG A 3 28.65 -4.33 -9.03
CA ARG A 3 28.18 -4.86 -7.74
C ARG A 3 29.03 -4.27 -6.63
N PHE A 4 28.39 -3.84 -5.54
CA PHE A 4 29.04 -3.36 -4.35
C PHE A 4 28.84 -4.39 -3.22
N THR A 5 29.88 -4.65 -2.45
CA THR A 5 29.84 -5.57 -1.30
C THR A 5 29.59 -4.83 0.02
N ASN A 6 29.74 -3.52 0.01
CA ASN A 6 29.39 -2.65 1.14
C ASN A 6 28.66 -1.40 0.64
N LYS A 7 27.88 -0.79 1.54
CA LYS A 7 27.06 0.39 1.22
C LYS A 7 27.93 1.67 1.08
N GLU A 8 29.04 1.76 1.77
CA GLU A 8 29.91 2.93 1.78
C GLU A 8 30.47 3.21 0.38
N ASP A 9 30.87 2.17 -0.34
CA ASP A 9 31.37 2.31 -1.71
C ASP A 9 30.25 2.67 -2.69
N LEU A 10 29.05 2.11 -2.50
CA LEU A 10 27.85 2.51 -3.26
C LEU A 10 27.55 3.99 -3.04
N LEU A 11 27.52 4.45 -1.79
CA LEU A 11 27.18 5.84 -1.44
C LEU A 11 28.19 6.85 -1.96
N LYS A 12 29.49 6.49 -2.03
CA LYS A 12 30.56 7.35 -2.57
C LYS A 12 30.50 7.46 -4.10
N ASN A 13 29.87 6.51 -4.79
CA ASN A 13 29.80 6.55 -6.25
C ASN A 13 28.87 7.69 -6.72
N LYS A 14 29.44 8.67 -7.42
CA LYS A 14 28.71 9.87 -7.90
C LYS A 14 27.78 9.60 -9.09
N GLU A 15 27.96 8.48 -9.80
CA GLU A 15 27.10 8.08 -10.91
C GLU A 15 25.75 7.49 -10.44
N ILE A 16 25.65 7.10 -9.15
CA ILE A 16 24.41 6.64 -8.56
C ILE A 16 23.64 7.84 -8.02
N GLU A 17 22.48 8.13 -8.59
CA GLU A 17 21.63 9.24 -8.20
C GLU A 17 20.45 8.79 -7.32
N LEU A 18 19.92 7.58 -7.56
CA LEU A 18 18.77 6.99 -6.86
C LEU A 18 19.16 5.65 -6.23
N VAL A 19 18.75 5.43 -4.98
CA VAL A 19 18.90 4.15 -4.27
C VAL A 19 17.53 3.58 -3.95
N LEU A 20 17.30 2.33 -4.37
CA LEU A 20 16.11 1.55 -4.00
C LEU A 20 16.42 0.72 -2.75
N ILE A 21 15.55 0.78 -1.74
CA ILE A 21 15.76 0.15 -0.44
C ILE A 21 14.63 -0.85 -0.14
N ALA A 22 14.99 -2.13 -0.03
CA ALA A 22 14.08 -3.25 0.27
C ALA A 22 14.62 -4.12 1.42
N ASP A 23 15.11 -3.51 2.48
CA ASP A 23 15.56 -4.20 3.70
C ASP A 23 14.38 -4.49 4.65
N ILE A 24 14.65 -5.10 5.80
CA ILE A 24 13.68 -5.27 6.90
C ILE A 24 13.08 -3.90 7.27
N PRO A 25 11.75 -3.77 7.42
CA PRO A 25 11.07 -2.48 7.59
C PRO A 25 11.69 -1.54 8.63
N VAL A 26 12.02 -2.05 9.81
CA VAL A 26 12.62 -1.25 10.89
C VAL A 26 13.95 -0.58 10.51
N LYS A 27 14.69 -1.14 9.54
CA LYS A 27 16.01 -0.63 9.11
C LYS A 27 15.92 0.39 7.98
N ARG A 28 14.81 0.44 7.26
CA ARG A 28 14.66 1.25 6.04
C ARG A 28 14.87 2.74 6.28
N ALA A 29 14.33 3.26 7.37
CA ALA A 29 14.44 4.68 7.71
C ALA A 29 15.90 5.12 7.86
N ALA A 30 16.71 4.39 8.64
CA ALA A 30 18.11 4.70 8.85
C ALA A 30 18.91 4.66 7.53
N LEU A 31 18.66 3.66 6.69
CA LEU A 31 19.30 3.53 5.37
C LEU A 31 18.91 4.69 4.44
N ALA A 32 17.64 5.09 4.44
CA ALA A 32 17.17 6.22 3.64
C ALA A 32 17.83 7.54 4.06
N ILE A 33 17.94 7.78 5.37
CA ILE A 33 18.60 8.96 5.94
C ILE A 33 20.08 8.99 5.54
N GLU A 34 20.78 7.87 5.63
CA GLU A 34 22.18 7.78 5.16
C GLU A 34 22.31 8.08 3.68
N CYS A 35 21.45 7.52 2.84
CA CYS A 35 21.46 7.75 1.38
C CYS A 35 21.21 9.22 1.06
N MET A 36 20.20 9.85 1.68
CA MET A 36 19.91 11.28 1.45
C MET A 36 21.05 12.18 1.91
N ASN A 37 21.68 11.90 3.06
CA ASN A 37 22.86 12.62 3.52
C ASN A 37 24.09 12.44 2.60
N ALA A 38 24.18 11.31 1.90
CA ALA A 38 25.19 11.08 0.86
C ALA A 38 24.83 11.68 -0.51
N GLY A 39 23.75 12.47 -0.58
CA GLY A 39 23.32 13.17 -1.79
C GLY A 39 22.53 12.31 -2.79
N LYS A 40 21.95 11.19 -2.35
CA LYS A 40 21.13 10.29 -3.19
C LYS A 40 19.65 10.54 -2.97
N ASP A 41 18.86 10.45 -4.02
CA ASP A 41 17.41 10.27 -3.91
C ASP A 41 17.12 8.83 -3.48
N VAL A 42 15.97 8.60 -2.82
CA VAL A 42 15.64 7.29 -2.32
C VAL A 42 14.20 6.89 -2.65
N MET A 43 14.02 5.61 -2.96
CA MET A 43 12.73 4.97 -3.05
C MET A 43 12.74 3.70 -2.20
N LEU A 44 11.75 3.55 -1.36
CA LEU A 44 11.64 2.42 -0.44
C LEU A 44 10.47 1.53 -0.82
N ASP A 45 10.63 0.24 -0.61
CA ASP A 45 9.48 -0.65 -0.49
C ASP A 45 8.67 -0.27 0.77
N LYS A 46 7.36 -0.51 0.74
CA LYS A 46 6.45 -0.27 1.87
C LYS A 46 6.67 -1.29 3.02
N PRO A 47 6.48 -0.91 4.27
CA PRO A 47 6.38 0.46 4.76
C PRO A 47 7.71 1.19 4.72
N GLY A 48 7.68 2.50 4.57
CA GLY A 48 8.90 3.32 4.52
C GLY A 48 9.55 3.53 5.88
N CYS A 49 8.80 3.38 6.96
CA CYS A 49 9.25 3.43 8.35
C CYS A 49 8.25 2.69 9.24
N THR A 50 8.63 2.41 10.49
CA THR A 50 7.80 1.69 11.46
C THR A 50 7.42 2.52 12.69
N THR A 51 8.01 3.71 12.87
CA THR A 51 7.71 4.61 13.99
C THR A 51 7.56 6.07 13.57
N LEU A 52 6.89 6.88 14.39
CA LEU A 52 6.73 8.32 14.15
C LEU A 52 8.05 9.08 14.29
N GLU A 53 8.96 8.61 15.13
CA GLU A 53 10.30 9.16 15.28
C GLU A 53 11.08 9.02 13.98
N GLN A 54 11.09 7.82 13.39
CA GLN A 54 11.71 7.56 12.09
C GLN A 54 11.11 8.45 11.00
N LEU A 55 9.77 8.60 10.97
CA LEU A 55 9.10 9.47 10.00
C LEU A 55 9.58 10.93 10.12
N LYS A 56 9.65 11.46 11.34
CA LYS A 56 10.15 12.83 11.59
C LYS A 56 11.61 13.02 11.14
N GLU A 57 12.46 12.02 11.41
CA GLU A 57 13.87 12.06 11.00
C GLU A 57 14.01 12.04 9.46
N ILE A 58 13.23 11.20 8.77
CA ILE A 58 13.16 11.17 7.31
C ILE A 58 12.72 12.52 6.77
N GLU A 59 11.62 13.08 7.29
CA GLU A 59 11.09 14.36 6.85
C GLU A 59 12.10 15.50 7.02
N ASN A 60 12.75 15.55 8.19
CA ASN A 60 13.78 16.56 8.48
C ASN A 60 14.99 16.41 7.55
N THR A 61 15.40 15.17 7.29
CA THR A 61 16.54 14.89 6.40
C THR A 61 16.22 15.25 4.95
N ALA A 62 15.06 14.88 4.45
CA ALA A 62 14.62 15.24 3.11
C ALA A 62 14.58 16.78 2.92
N LYS A 63 14.01 17.51 3.90
CA LYS A 63 14.01 18.98 3.89
C LYS A 63 15.43 19.58 3.93
N LYS A 64 16.31 19.04 4.76
CA LYS A 64 17.70 19.52 4.92
C LYS A 64 18.54 19.28 3.68
N THR A 65 18.41 18.11 3.05
CA THR A 65 19.24 17.69 1.92
C THR A 65 18.68 18.11 0.57
N GLY A 66 17.37 18.43 0.49
CA GLY A 66 16.65 18.67 -0.75
C GLY A 66 16.47 17.41 -1.59
N LYS A 67 16.67 16.22 -1.00
CA LYS A 67 16.56 14.95 -1.68
C LYS A 67 15.14 14.41 -1.69
N ILE A 68 14.81 13.65 -2.73
CA ILE A 68 13.52 13.00 -2.86
C ILE A 68 13.50 11.75 -1.99
N PHE A 69 12.45 11.65 -1.18
CA PHE A 69 12.06 10.44 -0.47
C PHE A 69 10.72 9.97 -1.03
N SER A 70 10.66 8.74 -1.52
CA SER A 70 9.42 8.13 -2.00
C SER A 70 9.25 6.71 -1.48
N ILE A 71 8.00 6.24 -1.49
CA ILE A 71 7.62 4.87 -1.14
C ILE A 71 6.94 4.27 -2.36
N ASP A 72 7.31 3.02 -2.70
CA ASP A 72 6.66 2.26 -3.74
C ASP A 72 5.34 1.66 -3.22
N PHE A 73 4.26 2.36 -3.49
CA PHE A 73 2.90 1.83 -3.29
C PHE A 73 2.43 1.10 -4.56
N SER A 74 2.99 -0.09 -4.79
CA SER A 74 2.77 -0.90 -5.99
C SER A 74 1.28 -1.11 -6.33
N GLU A 75 0.41 -1.27 -5.34
CA GLU A 75 -1.04 -1.40 -5.56
C GLU A 75 -1.68 -0.17 -6.22
N ARG A 76 -1.07 1.01 -6.15
CA ARG A 76 -1.51 2.20 -6.87
C ARG A 76 -0.81 2.36 -8.21
N PHE A 77 0.51 2.14 -8.24
CA PHE A 77 1.32 2.45 -9.42
C PHE A 77 1.35 1.32 -10.46
N GLU A 78 1.24 0.06 -10.02
CA GLU A 78 1.43 -1.10 -10.89
C GLU A 78 0.12 -1.82 -11.25
N VAL A 79 -1.01 -1.42 -10.65
CA VAL A 79 -2.32 -2.06 -10.89
C VAL A 79 -3.12 -1.25 -11.92
N PRO A 80 -3.26 -1.73 -13.17
CA PRO A 80 -3.93 -0.99 -14.25
C PRO A 80 -5.36 -0.58 -13.92
N SER A 81 -6.12 -1.41 -13.20
CA SER A 81 -7.49 -1.08 -12.80
C SER A 81 -7.58 0.14 -11.86
N VAL A 82 -6.53 0.43 -11.10
CA VAL A 82 -6.48 1.63 -10.24
C VAL A 82 -6.36 2.90 -11.10
N GLN A 83 -5.51 2.88 -12.14
CA GLN A 83 -5.40 4.00 -13.07
C GLN A 83 -6.69 4.18 -13.87
N ALA A 84 -7.27 3.09 -14.38
CA ALA A 84 -8.55 3.14 -15.10
C ALA A 84 -9.70 3.71 -14.23
N ALA A 85 -9.75 3.36 -12.95
CA ALA A 85 -10.71 3.93 -12.01
C ALA A 85 -10.49 5.43 -11.80
N TYR A 86 -9.24 5.86 -11.69
CA TYR A 86 -8.90 7.28 -11.59
C TYR A 86 -9.38 8.07 -12.80
N ASP A 87 -9.13 7.58 -14.01
CA ASP A 87 -9.55 8.24 -15.24
C ASP A 87 -11.09 8.38 -15.32
N LEU A 88 -11.84 7.35 -14.92
CA LEU A 88 -13.30 7.41 -14.82
C LEU A 88 -13.79 8.43 -13.79
N ILE A 89 -13.11 8.56 -12.65
CA ILE A 89 -13.42 9.57 -11.63
C ILE A 89 -13.15 10.97 -12.17
N GLN A 90 -12.01 11.20 -12.84
CA GLN A 90 -11.70 12.49 -13.47
C GLN A 90 -12.68 12.84 -14.59
N ALA A 91 -13.23 11.86 -15.30
CA ALA A 91 -14.32 12.05 -16.27
C ALA A 91 -15.69 12.33 -15.62
N GLY A 92 -15.80 12.28 -14.28
CA GLY A 92 -17.02 12.55 -13.55
C GLY A 92 -18.07 11.44 -13.59
N GLU A 93 -17.68 10.21 -13.96
CA GLU A 93 -18.60 9.08 -14.14
C GLU A 93 -19.35 8.69 -12.87
N ILE A 94 -18.75 8.89 -11.68
CA ILE A 94 -19.38 8.61 -10.38
C ILE A 94 -19.65 9.88 -9.54
N GLY A 95 -19.39 11.07 -10.08
CA GLY A 95 -19.47 12.34 -9.34
C GLY A 95 -18.32 12.49 -8.33
N ASP A 96 -18.57 13.21 -7.24
CA ASP A 96 -17.58 13.42 -6.17
C ASP A 96 -17.43 12.14 -5.33
N VAL A 97 -16.19 11.77 -5.03
CA VAL A 97 -15.91 10.59 -4.20
C VAL A 97 -16.36 10.85 -2.76
N VAL A 98 -17.15 9.93 -2.22
CA VAL A 98 -17.71 9.97 -0.86
C VAL A 98 -16.95 9.05 0.08
N GLN A 99 -16.67 7.81 -0.38
CA GLN A 99 -16.06 6.79 0.45
C GLN A 99 -15.21 5.82 -0.36
N THR A 100 -14.13 5.32 0.26
CA THR A 100 -13.43 4.11 -0.20
C THR A 100 -13.58 2.98 0.82
N ILE A 101 -13.74 1.75 0.34
CA ILE A 101 -13.64 0.53 1.14
C ILE A 101 -12.52 -0.31 0.54
N GLY A 102 -11.37 -0.35 1.22
CA GLY A 102 -10.18 -1.07 0.80
C GLY A 102 -10.00 -2.38 1.57
N MET A 103 -9.84 -3.50 0.85
CA MET A 103 -9.55 -4.80 1.44
C MET A 103 -8.25 -5.35 0.88
N GLY A 104 -7.31 -5.67 1.78
CA GLY A 104 -6.00 -6.23 1.46
C GLY A 104 -5.75 -7.58 2.15
N PRO A 105 -6.57 -8.61 1.87
CA PRO A 105 -6.29 -9.95 2.39
C PRO A 105 -5.09 -10.56 1.68
N HIS A 106 -4.20 -11.21 2.44
CA HIS A 106 -3.01 -11.86 1.94
C HIS A 106 -2.94 -13.31 2.41
N ARG A 107 -2.24 -14.15 1.65
CA ARG A 107 -1.89 -15.50 2.11
C ARG A 107 -0.64 -15.45 2.99
N LEU A 108 -0.74 -16.01 4.18
CA LEU A 108 0.36 -15.97 5.14
C LEU A 108 1.58 -16.74 4.64
N ASN A 109 1.41 -17.94 4.07
CA ASN A 109 2.52 -18.82 3.65
C ASN A 109 3.57 -18.98 4.76
N ILE A 110 3.12 -19.30 5.97
CA ILE A 110 3.90 -19.25 7.22
C ILE A 110 5.29 -19.90 7.12
N HIS A 111 5.40 -21.03 6.42
CA HIS A 111 6.65 -21.80 6.26
C HIS A 111 7.72 -21.10 5.41
N THR A 112 7.36 -20.02 4.72
CA THR A 112 8.29 -19.26 3.87
C THR A 112 8.74 -17.96 4.52
N ARG A 113 8.16 -17.59 5.67
CA ARG A 113 8.43 -16.32 6.32
C ARG A 113 9.65 -16.40 7.23
N PRO A 114 10.55 -15.41 7.19
CA PRO A 114 11.65 -15.32 8.14
C PRO A 114 11.15 -14.86 9.52
N ASP A 115 11.91 -15.10 10.56
CA ASP A 115 11.53 -14.82 11.96
C ASP A 115 11.13 -13.36 12.21
N TRP A 116 11.82 -12.40 11.57
CA TRP A 116 11.53 -10.98 11.73
C TRP A 116 10.11 -10.60 11.29
N PHE A 117 9.51 -11.36 10.40
CA PHE A 117 8.16 -11.13 9.90
C PHE A 117 7.08 -11.28 10.98
N PHE A 118 7.37 -12.04 12.02
CA PHE A 118 6.47 -12.29 13.16
C PHE A 118 6.79 -11.40 14.37
N ASP A 119 7.76 -10.49 14.26
CA ASP A 119 8.15 -9.58 15.33
C ASP A 119 7.68 -8.15 15.02
N TYR A 120 6.67 -7.68 15.78
CA TYR A 120 6.09 -6.34 15.62
C TYR A 120 7.16 -5.24 15.57
N ASP A 121 8.19 -5.33 16.41
CA ASP A 121 9.26 -4.34 16.48
C ASP A 121 10.10 -4.27 15.19
N GLN A 122 10.00 -5.29 14.33
CA GLN A 122 10.76 -5.36 13.08
C GLN A 122 9.91 -5.04 11.84
N TYR A 123 8.66 -5.52 11.78
CA TYR A 123 7.81 -5.27 10.60
C TYR A 123 6.84 -4.10 10.76
N GLY A 124 6.58 -3.63 11.99
CA GLY A 124 5.79 -2.44 12.28
C GLY A 124 4.28 -2.66 12.42
N GLY A 125 3.80 -3.92 12.45
CA GLY A 125 2.38 -4.26 12.56
C GLY A 125 1.66 -4.32 11.22
N ILE A 126 0.52 -5.03 11.18
CA ILE A 126 -0.23 -5.28 9.94
C ILE A 126 -0.80 -4.00 9.33
N LEU A 127 -1.15 -3.01 10.15
CA LEU A 127 -1.67 -1.73 9.64
C LEU A 127 -0.59 -0.92 8.95
N CYS A 128 0.64 -0.96 9.46
CA CYS A 128 1.77 -0.30 8.83
C CYS A 128 2.22 -1.06 7.56
N ASP A 129 2.29 -2.39 7.63
CA ASP A 129 2.76 -3.23 6.53
C ASP A 129 1.76 -3.27 5.37
N ILE A 130 0.51 -3.70 5.60
CA ILE A 130 -0.45 -3.90 4.51
C ILE A 130 -1.37 -2.70 4.32
N ALA A 131 -1.99 -2.17 5.40
CA ALA A 131 -2.99 -1.11 5.26
C ALA A 131 -2.42 0.20 4.71
N SER A 132 -1.10 0.38 4.70
CA SER A 132 -0.44 1.50 4.03
C SER A 132 -0.84 1.65 2.56
N HIS A 133 -1.04 0.55 1.82
CA HIS A 133 -1.55 0.57 0.44
C HIS A 133 -2.98 1.13 0.36
N GLN A 134 -3.87 0.69 1.25
CA GLN A 134 -5.26 1.12 1.24
C GLN A 134 -5.41 2.57 1.74
N ILE A 135 -4.53 3.02 2.65
CA ILE A 135 -4.44 4.43 3.07
C ILE A 135 -3.98 5.29 1.89
N ASP A 136 -2.94 4.89 1.18
CA ASP A 136 -2.47 5.59 -0.03
C ASP A 136 -3.59 5.71 -1.08
N GLN A 137 -4.31 4.62 -1.37
CA GLN A 137 -5.44 4.63 -2.29
C GLN A 137 -6.60 5.51 -1.79
N PHE A 138 -6.90 5.51 -0.49
CA PHE A 138 -7.89 6.42 0.09
C PHE A 138 -7.52 7.89 -0.16
N LEU A 139 -6.30 8.28 0.14
CA LEU A 139 -5.81 9.63 -0.09
C LEU A 139 -5.84 10.01 -1.57
N PHE A 140 -5.43 9.09 -2.43
CA PHE A 140 -5.39 9.28 -3.88
C PHE A 140 -6.77 9.53 -4.47
N PHE A 141 -7.75 8.67 -4.16
CA PHE A 141 -9.08 8.76 -4.76
C PHE A 141 -9.94 9.87 -4.16
N THR A 142 -9.84 10.14 -2.86
CA THR A 142 -10.59 11.24 -2.24
C THR A 142 -9.92 12.59 -2.45
N GLY A 143 -8.61 12.62 -2.67
CA GLY A 143 -7.82 13.85 -2.66
C GLY A 143 -7.76 14.52 -1.28
N SER A 144 -8.03 13.78 -0.21
CA SER A 144 -7.93 14.28 1.18
C SER A 144 -6.50 14.62 1.53
N LYS A 145 -6.30 15.75 2.20
CA LYS A 145 -4.99 16.21 2.71
C LYS A 145 -4.89 16.13 4.22
N ASN A 146 -6.02 16.25 4.90
CA ASN A 146 -6.12 16.11 6.34
C ASN A 146 -7.00 14.91 6.66
N VAL A 147 -6.51 14.03 7.51
CA VAL A 147 -7.19 12.79 7.88
C VAL A 147 -7.15 12.57 9.38
N GLU A 148 -8.20 11.96 9.89
CA GLU A 148 -8.34 11.53 11.28
C GLU A 148 -8.65 10.02 11.30
N ILE A 149 -7.93 9.27 12.12
CA ILE A 149 -8.27 7.88 12.40
C ILE A 149 -9.33 7.87 13.50
N ILE A 150 -10.55 7.48 13.14
CA ILE A 150 -11.69 7.46 14.07
C ILE A 150 -11.62 6.22 14.95
N ASN A 151 -11.24 5.09 14.36
CA ASN A 151 -11.04 3.84 15.07
C ASN A 151 -10.05 2.97 14.31
N SER A 152 -9.27 2.20 15.05
CA SER A 152 -8.45 1.13 14.50
C SER A 152 -8.40 -0.03 15.48
N SER A 153 -8.32 -1.24 14.95
CA SER A 153 -8.13 -2.43 15.77
C SER A 153 -7.22 -3.42 15.05
N THR A 154 -6.45 -4.17 15.82
CA THR A 154 -5.62 -5.27 15.33
C THR A 154 -5.81 -6.49 16.22
N GLY A 155 -5.45 -7.65 15.73
CA GLY A 155 -5.52 -8.88 16.49
C GLY A 155 -4.64 -9.98 15.92
N ASN A 156 -4.40 -10.97 16.75
CA ASN A 156 -3.84 -12.25 16.37
C ASN A 156 -4.83 -13.35 16.79
N PHE A 157 -5.60 -13.86 15.84
CA PHE A 157 -6.70 -14.79 16.10
C PHE A 157 -6.35 -16.25 15.83
N SER A 158 -5.31 -16.53 15.03
CA SER A 158 -5.00 -17.91 14.64
C SER A 158 -3.51 -18.27 14.61
N ASN A 159 -2.63 -17.38 15.09
CA ASN A 159 -1.18 -17.63 15.13
C ASN A 159 -0.63 -17.47 16.57
N PRO A 160 -1.11 -18.24 17.58
CA PRO A 160 -0.77 -18.04 18.99
C PRO A 160 0.72 -18.25 19.31
N ASP A 161 1.44 -19.02 18.48
CA ASP A 161 2.88 -19.26 18.65
C ASP A 161 3.73 -18.02 18.29
N HIS A 162 3.13 -17.03 17.64
CA HIS A 162 3.74 -15.77 17.24
C HIS A 162 3.06 -14.59 17.95
N ASN A 163 3.30 -14.43 19.24
CA ASN A 163 2.60 -13.49 20.12
C ASN A 163 2.79 -11.99 19.79
N LYS A 164 3.79 -11.65 18.98
CA LYS A 164 4.02 -10.29 18.47
C LYS A 164 3.50 -10.08 17.05
N PHE A 165 2.84 -11.08 16.48
CA PHE A 165 2.29 -11.00 15.13
C PHE A 165 0.82 -10.55 15.17
N GLU A 166 0.44 -9.75 14.21
CA GLU A 166 -0.94 -9.36 13.96
C GLU A 166 -1.39 -10.00 12.66
N ASP A 167 -2.44 -10.82 12.69
CA ASP A 167 -2.98 -11.49 11.50
C ASP A 167 -4.26 -10.84 10.96
N PHE A 168 -4.78 -9.83 11.66
CA PHE A 168 -5.94 -9.03 11.28
C PHE A 168 -5.75 -7.58 11.68
N GLY A 169 -6.27 -6.67 10.84
CA GLY A 169 -6.34 -5.25 11.16
C GLY A 169 -7.45 -4.52 10.40
N GLU A 170 -8.02 -3.50 11.03
CA GLU A 170 -9.02 -2.63 10.42
C GLU A 170 -8.85 -1.18 10.87
N ILE A 171 -9.27 -0.26 9.99
CA ILE A 171 -9.19 1.19 10.24
C ILE A 171 -10.45 1.87 9.68
N LEU A 172 -11.01 2.81 10.45
CA LEU A 172 -11.99 3.77 10.01
C LEU A 172 -11.36 5.17 9.93
N ILE A 173 -11.39 5.80 8.76
CA ILE A 173 -10.74 7.08 8.46
C ILE A 173 -11.78 8.13 8.08
N HIS A 174 -11.66 9.33 8.65
CA HIS A 174 -12.32 10.53 8.18
C HIS A 174 -11.30 11.47 7.53
N GLY A 175 -11.47 11.72 6.23
CA GLY A 175 -10.73 12.75 5.52
C GLY A 175 -11.56 14.03 5.36
N ASP A 176 -10.88 15.12 5.03
CA ASP A 176 -11.52 16.41 4.71
C ASP A 176 -12.37 16.34 3.43
N LYS A 177 -12.17 15.32 2.58
CA LYS A 177 -12.92 15.12 1.33
C LYS A 177 -13.63 13.77 1.19
N GLY A 178 -13.58 12.91 2.20
CA GLY A 178 -14.22 11.60 2.10
C GLY A 178 -14.03 10.74 3.34
N ARG A 179 -14.55 9.51 3.27
CA ARG A 179 -14.51 8.52 4.33
C ARG A 179 -13.78 7.27 3.84
N GLY A 180 -13.11 6.55 4.73
CA GLY A 180 -12.41 5.31 4.41
C GLY A 180 -12.71 4.22 5.43
N TYR A 181 -12.93 3.00 4.95
CA TYR A 181 -12.86 1.79 5.74
C TYR A 181 -11.82 0.85 5.13
N ILE A 182 -10.96 0.32 5.96
CA ILE A 182 -9.86 -0.55 5.55
C ILE A 182 -9.91 -1.82 6.39
N ARG A 183 -9.79 -2.98 5.75
CA ARG A 183 -9.55 -4.27 6.38
C ARG A 183 -8.37 -4.95 5.72
N VAL A 184 -7.45 -5.44 6.52
CA VAL A 184 -6.28 -6.21 6.09
C VAL A 184 -6.15 -7.47 6.93
N ASP A 185 -5.71 -8.55 6.32
CA ASP A 185 -5.60 -9.83 7.02
C ASP A 185 -4.65 -10.80 6.32
N TRP A 186 -4.25 -11.85 7.05
CA TRP A 186 -3.42 -12.96 6.57
C TRP A 186 -4.26 -14.25 6.39
N TYR A 187 -5.54 -14.11 6.00
CA TYR A 187 -6.50 -15.21 5.93
C TYR A 187 -6.91 -15.63 4.51
N THR A 188 -6.15 -15.25 3.48
CA THR A 188 -6.44 -15.74 2.13
C THR A 188 -6.28 -17.26 2.07
N PRO A 189 -7.37 -18.03 1.74
CA PRO A 189 -7.36 -19.49 1.71
C PRO A 189 -6.48 -20.06 0.60
N ASP A 190 -5.97 -21.28 0.79
CA ASP A 190 -5.10 -21.96 -0.18
C ASP A 190 -5.82 -22.30 -1.51
N ALA A 191 -7.15 -22.47 -1.48
CA ALA A 191 -7.93 -22.72 -2.69
C ALA A 191 -8.01 -21.51 -3.65
N LEU A 192 -7.69 -20.29 -3.18
CA LEU A 192 -7.61 -19.13 -4.08
C LEU A 192 -6.39 -19.27 -5.00
N PRO A 193 -6.52 -19.04 -6.34
CA PRO A 193 -5.41 -19.30 -7.27
C PRO A 193 -4.24 -18.32 -7.18
N ASN A 194 -4.36 -17.28 -6.35
CA ASN A 194 -3.29 -16.28 -6.13
C ASN A 194 -3.08 -15.99 -4.64
N TRP A 195 -2.21 -15.03 -4.34
CA TRP A 195 -1.76 -14.70 -2.98
C TRP A 195 -2.77 -13.85 -2.17
N GLY A 196 -3.76 -13.25 -2.82
CA GLY A 196 -4.73 -12.39 -2.15
C GLY A 196 -5.94 -12.05 -3.02
N ASP A 197 -7.05 -11.65 -2.38
CA ASP A 197 -8.28 -11.16 -3.02
C ASP A 197 -8.43 -9.66 -2.71
N GLY A 198 -7.50 -8.86 -3.22
CA GLY A 198 -7.52 -7.42 -3.03
C GLY A 198 -8.72 -6.77 -3.72
N ARG A 199 -9.52 -6.04 -2.94
CA ARG A 199 -10.71 -5.34 -3.43
C ARG A 199 -10.71 -3.88 -3.00
N LEU A 200 -11.28 -3.05 -3.87
CA LEU A 200 -11.50 -1.64 -3.58
C LEU A 200 -12.85 -1.22 -4.12
N THR A 201 -13.72 -0.70 -3.25
CA THR A 201 -14.96 -0.03 -3.67
C THR A 201 -14.79 1.46 -3.50
N ILE A 202 -15.13 2.25 -4.52
CA ILE A 202 -15.08 3.70 -4.53
C ILE A 202 -16.50 4.20 -4.76
N LEU A 203 -17.14 4.70 -3.71
CA LEU A 203 -18.48 5.28 -3.76
C LEU A 203 -18.39 6.76 -4.09
N GLY A 204 -19.13 7.18 -5.10
CA GLY A 204 -19.34 8.59 -5.46
C GLY A 204 -20.79 9.02 -5.33
N THR A 205 -21.05 10.31 -5.53
CA THR A 205 -22.40 10.90 -5.43
C THR A 205 -23.35 10.49 -6.56
N LYS A 206 -22.84 9.91 -7.65
CA LYS A 206 -23.61 9.52 -8.84
C LYS A 206 -23.44 8.06 -9.24
N GLY A 207 -22.69 7.29 -8.48
CA GLY A 207 -22.39 5.90 -8.78
C GLY A 207 -21.25 5.35 -7.95
N TYR A 208 -20.77 4.18 -8.32
CA TYR A 208 -19.61 3.57 -7.66
C TYR A 208 -18.76 2.77 -8.66
N ILE A 209 -17.51 2.54 -8.26
CA ILE A 209 -16.59 1.63 -8.94
C ILE A 209 -16.18 0.54 -7.95
N GLU A 210 -16.16 -0.72 -8.39
CA GLU A 210 -15.55 -1.83 -7.66
C GLU A 210 -14.36 -2.35 -8.45
N LEU A 211 -13.23 -2.50 -7.79
CA LEU A 211 -12.04 -3.16 -8.31
C LEU A 211 -11.86 -4.51 -7.63
N ARG A 212 -11.60 -5.55 -8.41
CA ARG A 212 -11.07 -6.83 -7.95
C ARG A 212 -9.70 -7.00 -8.56
N LYS A 213 -8.71 -6.76 -7.75
CA LYS A 213 -7.31 -6.86 -8.16
C LYS A 213 -6.91 -8.34 -8.03
N TYR A 214 -6.32 -8.89 -9.08
CA TYR A 214 -5.71 -10.22 -9.12
C TYR A 214 -6.64 -11.41 -9.39
N VAL A 215 -7.91 -11.40 -9.01
CA VAL A 215 -8.80 -12.55 -9.21
C VAL A 215 -10.27 -12.15 -9.34
N ASP A 216 -11.01 -12.84 -10.20
CA ASP A 216 -12.47 -12.83 -10.21
C ASP A 216 -13.01 -14.20 -9.78
N LEU A 217 -13.75 -14.26 -8.67
CA LEU A 217 -14.30 -15.49 -8.12
C LEU A 217 -15.36 -16.16 -9.05
N VAL A 218 -15.90 -15.41 -10.02
CA VAL A 218 -16.82 -15.95 -11.04
C VAL A 218 -16.06 -16.63 -12.18
N GLY A 219 -14.72 -16.52 -12.19
CA GLY A 219 -13.85 -17.20 -13.15
C GLY A 219 -13.63 -16.46 -14.46
N ARG A 220 -13.83 -15.13 -14.50
CA ARG A 220 -13.38 -14.35 -15.65
C ARG A 220 -11.85 -14.35 -15.72
N GLU A 221 -11.33 -14.52 -16.91
CA GLU A 221 -9.90 -14.56 -17.15
C GLU A 221 -9.23 -13.20 -16.91
N GLY A 222 -7.96 -13.24 -16.47
CA GLY A 222 -7.10 -12.07 -16.25
C GLY A 222 -7.17 -11.53 -14.84
N THR A 223 -6.53 -10.39 -14.68
CA THR A 223 -6.48 -9.60 -13.46
C THR A 223 -7.13 -8.23 -13.72
N ASP A 224 -7.18 -7.36 -12.72
CA ASP A 224 -7.61 -5.97 -12.90
C ASP A 224 -9.05 -5.80 -13.38
N HIS A 225 -9.95 -6.48 -12.69
CA HIS A 225 -11.38 -6.39 -12.97
C HIS A 225 -11.98 -5.11 -12.40
N LEU A 226 -12.59 -4.30 -13.27
CA LEU A 226 -13.26 -3.06 -12.92
C LEU A 226 -14.74 -3.15 -13.25
N PHE A 227 -15.58 -2.77 -12.29
CA PHE A 227 -17.03 -2.67 -12.43
C PHE A 227 -17.43 -1.22 -12.16
N LEU A 228 -18.05 -0.58 -13.16
CA LEU A 228 -18.63 0.76 -13.03
C LEU A 228 -20.16 0.65 -13.00
N VAL A 229 -20.76 1.28 -12.01
CA VAL A 229 -22.22 1.43 -11.94
C VAL A 229 -22.57 2.89 -11.67
N ASN A 230 -23.37 3.50 -12.55
CA ASN A 230 -23.88 4.85 -12.37
C ASN A 230 -25.32 5.00 -12.89
N ASN A 231 -25.86 6.20 -12.88
CA ASN A 231 -27.25 6.47 -13.30
C ASN A 231 -27.53 6.19 -14.79
N LYS A 232 -26.50 5.93 -15.62
CA LYS A 232 -26.65 5.76 -17.06
C LYS A 232 -26.31 4.35 -17.53
N LYS A 233 -25.38 3.67 -16.82
CA LYS A 233 -24.85 2.37 -17.25
C LYS A 233 -24.35 1.55 -16.06
N TYR A 234 -24.27 0.24 -16.26
CA TYR A 234 -23.35 -0.64 -15.55
C TYR A 234 -22.43 -1.30 -16.57
N GLU A 235 -21.15 -1.38 -16.24
CA GLU A 235 -20.12 -1.81 -17.18
C GLU A 235 -19.04 -2.63 -16.46
N TYR A 236 -18.59 -3.70 -17.11
CA TYR A 236 -17.42 -4.45 -16.70
C TYR A 236 -16.28 -4.21 -17.68
N LYS A 237 -15.08 -4.01 -17.16
CA LYS A 237 -13.84 -3.83 -17.91
C LYS A 237 -12.74 -4.66 -17.28
N ASN A 238 -11.95 -5.35 -18.11
CA ASN A 238 -10.70 -5.97 -17.72
C ASN A 238 -9.56 -5.04 -18.11
N ALA A 239 -9.03 -4.27 -17.15
CA ALA A 239 -8.02 -3.26 -17.41
C ALA A 239 -6.61 -3.84 -17.66
N SER A 240 -6.39 -5.15 -17.41
CA SER A 240 -5.11 -5.80 -17.71
C SER A 240 -4.87 -6.03 -19.22
N LYS A 241 -5.87 -5.77 -20.06
CA LYS A 241 -5.82 -5.96 -21.51
C LYS A 241 -5.62 -4.66 -22.31
N GLU A 242 -5.42 -3.57 -21.62
CA GLU A 242 -5.11 -2.24 -22.18
C GLU A 242 -3.67 -1.86 -21.86
#